data_2d6dc74b5ee25a4c23b07759a970dd62
#
_entry.id   2d6dc74b5ee25a4c23b07759a970dd62
#
_cell.length_a   1.000
_cell.length_b   1.000
_cell.length_c   1.000
_cell.angle_alpha   90.00
_cell.angle_beta   90.00
_cell.angle_gamma   90.00
#
_symmetry.space_group_name_H-M   'P 1'
#
loop_
_entity.id
_entity.type
_entity.pdbx_description
1 polymer ?
#
loop_
_entity_poly.entity_id
_entity_poly.type
_entity_poly.pdbx_seq_one_letter_code
_entity_poly.pdbx_strand_id
1 'polypeptide(L)'
;MTTRRPVVHALILDMDNTLYDWVAYFVPAVRAMVAVAAEILDVSEDELRSDLQAVHRNHGNTEHPFALLETSAVERRLPGMSQRARHEHLLPAFAAFNEVRRRHLHLYPDVESTLQTIKATGCHVVGHTEAKDVNISSRARSLGLDAMLEAIYAPRFVGPPHPLGADRRSVPAAIEVRVLPPTARKPNPEIARQIAEQLGVPAARCLYVGDSLSKDVAMAKRAGMLAAWARYGTHHDSDLWRGLVALSHWDPAAVTAAEATSDDPPQYEPDVTLDAFHELREHYTFRAASQPRRPQVISACLPSGPAD
;
A
#
# COMPACT_ATOMS: atom_id res chain seq x y z
N MET A 1 -31.13 22.51 -5.59
CA MET A 1 -30.23 22.36 -6.77
C MET A 1 -29.43 21.11 -6.55
N THR A 2 -29.66 20.06 -7.33
CA THR A 2 -28.84 18.82 -7.27
C THR A 2 -27.46 19.14 -7.84
N THR A 3 -26.49 19.33 -7.00
CA THR A 3 -25.07 19.50 -7.43
C THR A 3 -24.65 18.25 -8.21
N ARG A 4 -24.29 18.42 -9.45
CA ARG A 4 -23.86 17.33 -10.34
C ARG A 4 -22.58 16.73 -9.76
N ARG A 5 -22.58 15.45 -9.43
CA ARG A 5 -21.40 14.73 -8.91
C ARG A 5 -20.21 14.86 -9.86
N PRO A 6 -18.98 15.12 -9.35
CA PRO A 6 -17.78 15.14 -10.17
C PRO A 6 -17.61 13.83 -10.94
N VAL A 7 -17.14 13.91 -12.19
CA VAL A 7 -16.87 12.74 -13.03
C VAL A 7 -15.42 12.34 -12.86
N VAL A 8 -15.18 11.07 -12.52
CA VAL A 8 -13.89 10.43 -12.29
C VAL A 8 -13.63 9.41 -13.40
N HIS A 9 -12.44 9.47 -14.00
CA HIS A 9 -11.98 8.52 -15.02
C HIS A 9 -10.86 7.59 -14.54
N ALA A 10 -10.18 7.96 -13.44
CA ALA A 10 -9.21 7.11 -12.77
C ALA A 10 -9.35 7.23 -11.24
N LEU A 11 -9.44 6.09 -10.59
CA LEU A 11 -9.44 5.93 -9.14
C LEU A 11 -8.07 5.39 -8.73
N ILE A 12 -7.32 6.16 -7.95
CA ILE A 12 -6.02 5.81 -7.39
C ILE A 12 -6.21 5.61 -5.89
N LEU A 13 -5.84 4.44 -5.41
CA LEU A 13 -6.13 4.00 -4.05
C LEU A 13 -4.84 3.80 -3.26
N ASP A 14 -4.71 4.44 -2.12
CA ASP A 14 -3.85 3.91 -1.09
C ASP A 14 -4.34 2.50 -0.69
N MET A 15 -3.47 1.71 -0.08
CA MET A 15 -3.74 0.30 0.19
C MET A 15 -3.95 0.02 1.68
N ASP A 16 -2.90 0.25 2.48
CA ASP A 16 -2.88 -0.02 3.92
C ASP A 16 -3.83 0.96 4.64
N ASN A 17 -4.69 0.47 5.51
CA ASN A 17 -5.73 1.25 6.21
C ASN A 17 -6.75 1.97 5.29
N THR A 18 -6.68 1.71 3.98
CA THR A 18 -7.65 2.25 3.00
C THR A 18 -8.49 1.13 2.40
N LEU A 19 -7.91 0.01 2.00
CA LEU A 19 -8.62 -1.16 1.49
C LEU A 19 -8.79 -2.26 2.54
N TYR A 20 -7.89 -2.33 3.49
CA TYR A 20 -7.86 -3.30 4.59
C TYR A 20 -7.15 -2.71 5.81
N ASP A 21 -7.47 -3.21 7.00
CA ASP A 21 -6.82 -2.79 8.24
C ASP A 21 -5.43 -3.45 8.37
N TRP A 22 -4.39 -2.66 8.05
CA TRP A 22 -3.01 -3.11 8.18
C TRP A 22 -2.61 -3.37 9.62
N VAL A 23 -3.03 -2.53 10.57
CA VAL A 23 -2.69 -2.63 11.99
C VAL A 23 -3.30 -3.89 12.60
N ALA A 24 -4.58 -4.15 12.28
CA ALA A 24 -5.34 -5.27 12.83
C ALA A 24 -4.81 -6.64 12.40
N TYR A 25 -4.16 -6.77 11.24
CA TYR A 25 -3.55 -8.05 10.87
C TYR A 25 -2.06 -8.14 11.23
N PHE A 26 -1.31 -7.03 11.05
CA PHE A 26 0.15 -7.04 11.16
C PHE A 26 0.60 -7.25 12.60
N VAL A 27 0.07 -6.47 13.54
CA VAL A 27 0.49 -6.52 14.94
C VAL A 27 0.22 -7.88 15.60
N PRO A 28 -0.98 -8.47 15.48
CA PRO A 28 -1.21 -9.82 15.99
C PRO A 28 -0.32 -10.89 15.33
N ALA A 29 -0.06 -10.76 14.02
CA ALA A 29 0.82 -11.69 13.31
C ALA A 29 2.26 -11.62 13.81
N VAL A 30 2.80 -10.40 14.04
CA VAL A 30 4.14 -10.24 14.62
C VAL A 30 4.17 -10.75 16.07
N ARG A 31 3.15 -10.48 16.90
CA ARG A 31 3.07 -11.01 18.27
C ARG A 31 3.13 -12.54 18.28
N ALA A 32 2.38 -13.20 17.41
CA ALA A 32 2.41 -14.66 17.30
C ALA A 32 3.78 -15.20 16.85
N MET A 33 4.43 -14.51 15.90
CA MET A 33 5.80 -14.87 15.48
C MET A 33 6.79 -14.72 16.63
N VAL A 34 6.72 -13.62 17.38
CA VAL A 34 7.61 -13.32 18.51
C VAL A 34 7.46 -14.36 19.60
N ALA A 35 6.23 -14.71 20.00
CA ALA A 35 5.97 -15.70 21.02
C ALA A 35 6.62 -17.05 20.68
N VAL A 36 6.38 -17.57 19.47
CA VAL A 36 6.97 -18.86 19.04
C VAL A 36 8.50 -18.75 18.88
N ALA A 37 9.01 -17.65 18.35
CA ALA A 37 10.45 -17.47 18.20
C ALA A 37 11.17 -17.34 19.56
N ALA A 38 10.55 -16.67 20.53
CA ALA A 38 11.08 -16.54 21.90
C ALA A 38 11.24 -17.91 22.59
N GLU A 39 10.25 -18.80 22.44
CA GLU A 39 10.32 -20.18 22.93
C GLU A 39 11.46 -20.97 22.26
N ILE A 40 11.56 -20.90 20.93
CA ILE A 40 12.59 -21.62 20.15
C ILE A 40 14.01 -21.15 20.53
N LEU A 41 14.17 -19.84 20.72
CA LEU A 41 15.48 -19.22 21.01
C LEU A 41 15.83 -19.19 22.49
N ASP A 42 14.90 -19.58 23.40
CA ASP A 42 15.04 -19.45 24.84
C ASP A 42 15.45 -18.02 25.25
N VAL A 43 14.64 -17.04 24.83
CA VAL A 43 14.75 -15.61 25.18
C VAL A 43 13.39 -15.05 25.56
N SER A 44 13.36 -13.86 26.18
CA SER A 44 12.07 -13.21 26.46
C SER A 44 11.47 -12.59 25.20
N GLU A 45 10.13 -12.51 25.16
CA GLU A 45 9.45 -11.79 24.06
C GLU A 45 9.81 -10.31 24.03
N ASP A 46 10.06 -9.67 25.20
CA ASP A 46 10.45 -8.27 25.30
C ASP A 46 11.81 -8.00 24.65
N GLU A 47 12.78 -8.90 24.89
CA GLU A 47 14.07 -8.87 24.24
C GLU A 47 13.93 -8.96 22.73
N LEU A 48 13.15 -9.93 22.25
CA LEU A 48 12.97 -10.15 20.83
C LEU A 48 12.20 -9.02 20.14
N ARG A 49 11.22 -8.40 20.82
CA ARG A 49 10.52 -7.20 20.32
C ARG A 49 11.47 -6.01 20.19
N SER A 50 12.31 -5.79 21.20
CA SER A 50 13.32 -4.74 21.17
C SER A 50 14.32 -4.93 20.02
N ASP A 51 14.78 -6.15 19.83
CA ASP A 51 15.68 -6.51 18.73
C ASP A 51 15.02 -6.28 17.34
N LEU A 52 13.75 -6.69 17.19
CA LEU A 52 12.98 -6.44 15.95
C LEU A 52 12.83 -4.95 15.69
N GLN A 53 12.53 -4.14 16.70
CA GLN A 53 12.45 -2.69 16.55
C GLN A 53 13.79 -2.11 16.06
N ALA A 54 14.92 -2.59 16.62
CA ALA A 54 16.24 -2.16 16.17
C ALA A 54 16.48 -2.50 14.68
N VAL A 55 16.12 -3.71 14.26
CA VAL A 55 16.20 -4.10 12.83
C VAL A 55 15.33 -3.20 11.96
N HIS A 56 14.07 -2.96 12.36
CA HIS A 56 13.16 -2.11 11.61
C HIS A 56 13.68 -0.66 11.50
N ARG A 57 14.29 -0.11 12.56
CA ARG A 57 14.91 1.21 12.55
C ARG A 57 16.12 1.27 11.61
N ASN A 58 16.97 0.26 11.63
CA ASN A 58 18.14 0.18 10.75
C ASN A 58 17.75 0.17 9.27
N HIS A 59 16.65 -0.48 8.93
CA HIS A 59 16.15 -0.55 7.56
C HIS A 59 15.15 0.58 7.20
N GLY A 60 14.70 1.39 8.18
CA GLY A 60 13.65 2.39 7.97
C GLY A 60 12.35 1.78 7.44
N ASN A 61 12.04 0.54 7.84
CA ASN A 61 10.93 -0.23 7.31
C ASN A 61 10.40 -1.24 8.34
N THR A 62 9.19 -1.01 8.84
CA THR A 62 8.53 -1.90 9.81
C THR A 62 8.15 -3.27 9.20
N GLU A 63 7.97 -3.34 7.90
CA GLU A 63 7.69 -4.59 7.18
C GLU A 63 8.95 -5.14 6.49
N HIS A 64 10.13 -4.97 7.10
CA HIS A 64 11.36 -5.54 6.52
C HIS A 64 11.25 -7.07 6.44
N PRO A 65 11.33 -7.65 5.22
CA PRO A 65 11.18 -9.09 5.06
C PRO A 65 12.25 -9.86 5.86
N PHE A 66 11.80 -10.84 6.62
CA PHE A 66 12.68 -11.69 7.44
C PHE A 66 13.46 -10.95 8.53
N ALA A 67 12.98 -9.80 9.02
CA ALA A 67 13.62 -9.04 10.09
C ALA A 67 14.02 -9.91 11.31
N LEU A 68 13.23 -10.93 11.62
CA LEU A 68 13.52 -11.87 12.70
C LEU A 68 14.91 -12.52 12.56
N LEU A 69 15.36 -12.82 11.32
CA LEU A 69 16.65 -13.48 11.10
C LEU A 69 17.85 -12.56 11.32
N GLU A 70 17.61 -11.25 11.40
CA GLU A 70 18.64 -10.22 11.59
C GLU A 70 18.71 -9.74 13.06
N THR A 71 17.88 -10.30 13.96
CA THR A 71 17.86 -9.93 15.37
C THR A 71 19.13 -10.39 16.10
N SER A 72 19.54 -9.61 17.10
CA SER A 72 20.70 -9.96 17.93
C SER A 72 20.46 -11.26 18.69
N ALA A 73 19.23 -11.57 19.10
CA ALA A 73 18.87 -12.83 19.73
C ALA A 73 19.18 -14.03 18.82
N VAL A 74 18.77 -13.95 17.54
CA VAL A 74 19.08 -15.00 16.55
C VAL A 74 20.57 -15.15 16.34
N GLU A 75 21.33 -14.05 16.25
CA GLU A 75 22.78 -14.12 16.10
C GLU A 75 23.47 -14.81 17.29
N ARG A 76 23.05 -14.48 18.51
CA ARG A 76 23.60 -15.08 19.75
C ARG A 76 23.23 -16.54 19.94
N ARG A 77 21.97 -16.91 19.62
CA ARG A 77 21.43 -18.25 19.90
C ARG A 77 21.72 -19.25 18.77
N LEU A 78 21.92 -18.76 17.54
CA LEU A 78 22.22 -19.58 16.37
C LEU A 78 23.52 -19.12 15.69
N PRO A 79 24.66 -19.10 16.43
CA PRO A 79 25.90 -18.58 15.91
C PRO A 79 26.41 -19.44 14.75
N GLY A 80 26.98 -18.80 13.72
CA GLY A 80 27.58 -19.50 12.57
C GLY A 80 26.60 -20.18 11.62
N MET A 81 25.30 -20.15 11.91
CA MET A 81 24.28 -20.67 10.99
C MET A 81 24.09 -19.74 9.79
N SER A 82 23.95 -20.31 8.59
CA SER A 82 23.58 -19.55 7.40
C SER A 82 22.14 -18.99 7.52
N GLN A 83 21.82 -17.94 6.78
CA GLN A 83 20.46 -17.36 6.74
C GLN A 83 19.40 -18.43 6.40
N ARG A 84 19.72 -19.35 5.50
CA ARG A 84 18.86 -20.47 5.17
C ARG A 84 18.61 -21.39 6.37
N ALA A 85 19.66 -21.79 7.07
CA ALA A 85 19.54 -22.66 8.23
C ALA A 85 18.78 -21.99 9.39
N ARG A 86 19.01 -20.68 9.63
CA ARG A 86 18.23 -19.88 10.58
C ARG A 86 16.76 -19.84 10.22
N HIS A 87 16.45 -19.60 8.93
CA HIS A 87 15.07 -19.61 8.45
C HIS A 87 14.41 -20.99 8.64
N GLU A 88 15.09 -22.07 8.31
CA GLU A 88 14.59 -23.44 8.49
C GLU A 88 14.33 -23.74 9.99
N HIS A 89 15.24 -23.29 10.86
CA HIS A 89 15.10 -23.46 12.32
C HIS A 89 13.91 -22.67 12.91
N LEU A 90 13.65 -21.46 12.40
CA LEU A 90 12.57 -20.56 12.83
C LEU A 90 11.30 -20.69 11.98
N LEU A 91 11.20 -21.73 11.14
CA LEU A 91 10.03 -21.96 10.32
C LEU A 91 8.69 -21.99 11.09
N PRO A 92 8.61 -22.55 12.33
CA PRO A 92 7.37 -22.49 13.12
C PRO A 92 6.95 -21.06 13.47
N ALA A 93 7.89 -20.15 13.75
CA ALA A 93 7.58 -18.76 14.04
C ALA A 93 7.03 -18.03 12.79
N PHE A 94 7.62 -18.25 11.62
CA PHE A 94 7.10 -17.73 10.36
C PHE A 94 5.74 -18.34 9.98
N ALA A 95 5.51 -19.61 10.34
CA ALA A 95 4.22 -20.25 10.14
C ALA A 95 3.14 -19.62 11.04
N ALA A 96 3.45 -19.32 12.31
CA ALA A 96 2.55 -18.63 13.22
C ALA A 96 2.17 -17.23 12.69
N PHE A 97 3.14 -16.44 12.21
CA PHE A 97 2.87 -15.16 11.54
C PHE A 97 1.88 -15.32 10.39
N ASN A 98 2.16 -16.25 9.49
CA ASN A 98 1.34 -16.45 8.30
C ASN A 98 -0.07 -16.96 8.63
N GLU A 99 -0.21 -17.77 9.66
CA GLU A 99 -1.51 -18.27 10.12
C GLU A 99 -2.39 -17.14 10.65
N VAL A 100 -1.85 -16.31 11.55
CA VAL A 100 -2.56 -15.17 12.12
C VAL A 100 -2.87 -14.14 11.03
N ARG A 101 -1.91 -13.86 10.13
CA ARG A 101 -2.15 -12.98 8.99
C ARG A 101 -3.33 -13.45 8.14
N ARG A 102 -3.41 -14.74 7.80
CA ARG A 102 -4.54 -15.28 7.00
C ARG A 102 -5.90 -15.09 7.68
N ARG A 103 -5.94 -15.13 9.01
CA ARG A 103 -7.18 -14.95 9.79
C ARG A 103 -7.63 -13.51 9.86
N HIS A 104 -6.71 -12.56 9.86
CA HIS A 104 -6.99 -11.15 10.12
C HIS A 104 -6.88 -10.24 8.90
N LEU A 105 -6.25 -10.69 7.81
CA LEU A 105 -6.13 -9.90 6.59
C LEU A 105 -7.40 -10.03 5.74
N HIS A 106 -8.28 -9.04 5.86
CA HIS A 106 -9.53 -8.94 5.12
C HIS A 106 -9.72 -7.51 4.61
N LEU A 107 -10.41 -7.38 3.47
CA LEU A 107 -10.85 -6.07 2.98
C LEU A 107 -11.84 -5.45 3.99
N TYR A 108 -11.85 -4.12 4.07
CA TYR A 108 -12.93 -3.42 4.75
C TYR A 108 -14.30 -3.76 4.12
N PRO A 109 -15.39 -3.62 4.88
CA PRO A 109 -16.73 -3.82 4.34
C PRO A 109 -16.95 -3.06 3.05
N ASP A 110 -17.64 -3.67 2.10
CA ASP A 110 -18.04 -3.11 0.81
C ASP A 110 -16.93 -2.68 -0.16
N VAL A 111 -15.65 -2.86 0.17
CA VAL A 111 -14.53 -2.56 -0.74
C VAL A 111 -14.63 -3.37 -2.02
N GLU A 112 -14.80 -4.68 -1.92
CA GLU A 112 -14.85 -5.58 -3.08
C GLU A 112 -16.02 -5.21 -4.02
N SER A 113 -17.23 -5.13 -3.49
CA SER A 113 -18.44 -4.85 -4.28
C SER A 113 -18.40 -3.46 -4.92
N THR A 114 -17.85 -2.47 -4.19
CA THR A 114 -17.68 -1.11 -4.67
C THR A 114 -16.67 -1.04 -5.81
N LEU A 115 -15.49 -1.66 -5.65
CA LEU A 115 -14.47 -1.68 -6.69
C LEU A 115 -14.93 -2.43 -7.95
N GLN A 116 -15.61 -3.56 -7.80
CA GLN A 116 -16.20 -4.29 -8.93
C GLN A 116 -17.20 -3.41 -9.70
N THR A 117 -18.06 -2.69 -8.98
CA THR A 117 -19.02 -1.76 -9.59
C THR A 117 -18.32 -0.61 -10.31
N ILE A 118 -17.29 -0.01 -9.72
CA ILE A 118 -16.53 1.10 -10.34
C ILE A 118 -15.80 0.58 -11.58
N LYS A 119 -15.11 -0.54 -11.49
CA LYS A 119 -14.39 -1.15 -12.61
C LYS A 119 -15.32 -1.46 -13.80
N ALA A 120 -16.53 -1.93 -13.53
CA ALA A 120 -17.53 -2.19 -14.57
C ALA A 120 -17.96 -0.95 -15.36
N THR A 121 -17.71 0.26 -14.86
CA THR A 121 -17.96 1.51 -15.61
C THR A 121 -16.88 1.84 -16.64
N GLY A 122 -15.76 1.07 -16.66
CA GLY A 122 -14.57 1.35 -17.46
C GLY A 122 -13.67 2.44 -16.87
N CYS A 123 -13.92 2.89 -15.64
CA CYS A 123 -13.00 3.75 -14.90
C CYS A 123 -11.72 2.96 -14.57
N HIS A 124 -10.55 3.57 -14.77
CA HIS A 124 -9.30 2.96 -14.33
C HIS A 124 -9.26 2.85 -12.81
N VAL A 125 -8.81 1.70 -12.29
CA VAL A 125 -8.68 1.46 -10.86
C VAL A 125 -7.29 0.89 -10.57
N VAL A 126 -6.46 1.64 -9.85
CA VAL A 126 -5.08 1.27 -9.52
C VAL A 126 -4.76 1.51 -8.06
N GLY A 127 -3.83 0.70 -7.51
CA GLY A 127 -3.29 0.90 -6.17
C GLY A 127 -2.01 1.75 -6.20
N HIS A 128 -1.74 2.51 -5.13
CA HIS A 128 -0.48 3.19 -4.88
C HIS A 128 -0.13 3.10 -3.39
N THR A 129 0.96 2.42 -3.05
CA THR A 129 1.35 2.12 -1.66
C THR A 129 2.82 2.45 -1.36
N GLU A 130 3.15 2.70 -0.09
CA GLU A 130 4.54 2.75 0.39
C GLU A 130 5.08 1.36 0.78
N ALA A 131 4.21 0.33 0.89
CA ALA A 131 4.63 -1.05 1.08
C ALA A 131 5.49 -1.52 -0.08
N LYS A 132 6.55 -2.29 0.22
CA LYS A 132 7.48 -2.76 -0.81
C LYS A 132 6.82 -3.78 -1.74
N ASP A 133 7.28 -3.80 -2.99
CA ASP A 133 6.78 -4.67 -4.06
C ASP A 133 6.64 -6.15 -3.66
N VAL A 134 7.59 -6.66 -2.86
CA VAL A 134 7.58 -8.04 -2.35
C VAL A 134 6.45 -8.28 -1.33
N ASN A 135 6.12 -7.29 -0.49
CA ASN A 135 5.09 -7.40 0.53
C ASN A 135 3.70 -7.27 -0.09
N ILE A 136 3.50 -6.26 -0.95
CA ILE A 136 2.19 -5.99 -1.52
C ILE A 136 1.75 -7.07 -2.52
N SER A 137 2.67 -7.70 -3.27
CA SER A 137 2.35 -8.79 -4.19
C SER A 137 1.68 -9.98 -3.50
N SER A 138 2.18 -10.34 -2.30
CA SER A 138 1.58 -11.42 -1.48
C SER A 138 0.21 -11.01 -0.94
N ARG A 139 0.07 -9.77 -0.48
CA ARG A 139 -1.16 -9.20 0.08
C ARG A 139 -2.27 -9.11 -0.97
N ALA A 140 -1.94 -8.56 -2.13
CA ALA A 140 -2.88 -8.41 -3.25
C ALA A 140 -3.50 -9.74 -3.65
N ARG A 141 -2.69 -10.80 -3.73
CA ARG A 141 -3.19 -12.16 -4.01
C ARG A 141 -4.11 -12.68 -2.92
N SER A 142 -3.72 -12.51 -1.64
CA SER A 142 -4.52 -13.01 -0.51
C SER A 142 -5.88 -12.32 -0.42
N LEU A 143 -5.99 -11.09 -0.91
CA LEU A 143 -7.21 -10.26 -0.89
C LEU A 143 -7.98 -10.29 -2.22
N GLY A 144 -7.51 -11.03 -3.25
CA GLY A 144 -8.17 -11.06 -4.55
C GLY A 144 -8.14 -9.73 -5.31
N LEU A 145 -7.20 -8.83 -4.99
CA LEU A 145 -7.14 -7.48 -5.58
C LEU A 145 -6.82 -7.50 -7.09
N ASP A 146 -6.27 -8.58 -7.60
CA ASP A 146 -6.02 -8.81 -9.02
C ASP A 146 -7.31 -8.82 -9.87
N ALA A 147 -8.43 -9.21 -9.28
CA ALA A 147 -9.73 -9.10 -9.94
C ALA A 147 -10.26 -7.65 -10.00
N MET A 148 -9.83 -6.80 -9.07
CA MET A 148 -10.39 -5.46 -8.84
C MET A 148 -9.53 -4.32 -9.39
N LEU A 149 -8.20 -4.46 -9.32
CA LEU A 149 -7.24 -3.43 -9.75
C LEU A 149 -6.61 -3.80 -11.10
N GLU A 150 -6.18 -2.80 -11.86
CA GLU A 150 -5.42 -2.98 -13.11
C GLU A 150 -3.92 -3.16 -12.83
N ALA A 151 -3.39 -2.39 -11.87
CA ALA A 151 -2.00 -2.44 -11.44
C ALA A 151 -1.85 -1.88 -10.03
N ILE A 152 -0.70 -2.16 -9.41
CA ILE A 152 -0.30 -1.55 -8.13
C ILE A 152 1.04 -0.85 -8.33
N TYR A 153 1.13 0.41 -7.94
CA TYR A 153 2.37 1.18 -7.89
C TYR A 153 3.00 1.05 -6.50
N ALA A 154 4.20 0.48 -6.42
CA ALA A 154 4.88 0.19 -5.17
C ALA A 154 6.39 0.43 -5.28
N PRO A 155 7.06 0.93 -4.22
CA PRO A 155 8.51 1.08 -4.24
C PRO A 155 9.21 -0.29 -4.22
N ARG A 156 10.34 -0.36 -4.95
CA ARG A 156 11.18 -1.55 -5.00
C ARG A 156 11.73 -1.89 -3.62
N PHE A 157 11.68 -3.16 -3.26
CA PHE A 157 12.44 -3.66 -2.13
C PHE A 157 13.94 -3.71 -2.49
N VAL A 158 14.75 -3.08 -1.65
CA VAL A 158 16.22 -3.16 -1.70
C VAL A 158 16.68 -3.73 -0.36
N GLY A 159 17.17 -4.95 -0.38
CA GLY A 159 17.58 -5.66 0.83
C GLY A 159 18.13 -7.04 0.50
N PRO A 160 18.46 -7.84 1.53
CA PRO A 160 19.03 -9.16 1.34
C PRO A 160 18.10 -10.07 0.50
N PRO A 161 18.67 -11.03 -0.22
CA PRO A 161 17.89 -12.00 -0.98
C PRO A 161 17.04 -12.86 -0.05
N HIS A 162 15.98 -13.46 -0.61
CA HIS A 162 15.17 -14.43 0.14
C HIS A 162 16.05 -15.55 0.72
N PRO A 163 15.92 -15.94 2.00
CA PRO A 163 16.77 -16.96 2.63
C PRO A 163 16.84 -18.30 1.89
N LEU A 164 15.76 -18.65 1.19
CA LEU A 164 15.66 -19.88 0.39
C LEU A 164 16.08 -19.70 -1.09
N GLY A 165 16.67 -18.56 -1.46
CA GLY A 165 17.12 -18.28 -2.82
C GLY A 165 16.08 -17.62 -3.72
N ALA A 166 16.51 -17.27 -4.95
CA ALA A 166 15.70 -16.50 -5.90
C ALA A 166 14.46 -17.25 -6.43
N ASP A 167 14.53 -18.57 -6.52
CA ASP A 167 13.47 -19.39 -7.15
C ASP A 167 12.14 -19.37 -6.41
N ARG A 168 12.11 -19.05 -5.12
CA ARG A 168 10.87 -18.93 -4.36
C ARG A 168 10.18 -17.57 -4.42
N ARG A 169 10.83 -16.53 -4.98
CA ARG A 169 10.19 -15.23 -5.24
C ARG A 169 9.25 -15.25 -6.45
N SER A 170 9.34 -16.25 -7.28
CA SER A 170 8.71 -16.29 -8.60
C SER A 170 7.35 -16.98 -8.65
N VAL A 171 6.53 -16.84 -7.59
CA VAL A 171 5.11 -17.02 -7.88
C VAL A 171 4.70 -15.74 -8.61
N PRO A 172 4.31 -15.81 -9.91
CA PRO A 172 3.94 -14.64 -10.67
C PRO A 172 2.91 -13.83 -9.86
N ALA A 173 3.12 -12.53 -9.75
CA ALA A 173 2.10 -11.67 -9.18
C ALA A 173 0.84 -11.85 -10.03
N ALA A 174 -0.29 -12.12 -9.39
CA ALA A 174 -1.57 -12.22 -10.09
C ALA A 174 -1.96 -10.86 -10.70
N ILE A 175 -1.36 -9.77 -10.19
CA ILE A 175 -1.54 -8.39 -10.64
C ILE A 175 -0.19 -7.77 -11.02
N GLU A 176 -0.18 -6.90 -12.03
CA GLU A 176 1.00 -6.12 -12.41
C GLU A 176 1.40 -5.17 -11.26
N VAL A 177 2.64 -5.31 -10.78
CA VAL A 177 3.24 -4.35 -9.86
C VAL A 177 4.19 -3.45 -10.64
N ARG A 178 3.82 -2.18 -10.81
CA ARG A 178 4.63 -1.13 -11.43
C ARG A 178 5.57 -0.57 -10.40
N VAL A 179 6.84 -0.89 -10.56
CA VAL A 179 7.85 -0.63 -9.55
C VAL A 179 8.28 0.83 -9.59
N LEU A 180 8.09 1.52 -8.48
CA LEU A 180 8.57 2.87 -8.23
C LEU A 180 10.03 2.86 -7.70
N PRO A 181 10.76 3.98 -7.80
CA PRO A 181 12.07 4.12 -7.16
C PRO A 181 11.98 3.77 -5.65
N PRO A 182 13.04 3.20 -5.05
CA PRO A 182 13.05 2.86 -3.62
C PRO A 182 12.80 4.05 -2.70
N THR A 183 13.13 5.25 -3.18
CA THR A 183 12.95 6.54 -2.48
C THR A 183 11.59 7.17 -2.69
N ALA A 184 10.71 6.55 -3.50
CA ALA A 184 9.35 7.03 -3.69
C ALA A 184 8.58 6.97 -2.37
N ARG A 185 8.22 8.13 -1.85
CA ARG A 185 7.46 8.29 -0.59
C ARG A 185 6.37 9.32 -0.75
N LYS A 186 5.27 9.13 -0.04
CA LYS A 186 4.21 10.11 0.13
C LYS A 186 4.60 11.14 1.22
N PRO A 187 4.23 12.42 1.04
CA PRO A 187 3.48 13.01 -0.06
C PRO A 187 4.40 13.46 -1.20
N ASN A 188 4.31 12.83 -2.37
CA ASN A 188 5.04 13.26 -3.57
C ASN A 188 4.06 13.45 -4.75
N PRO A 189 3.66 14.68 -5.07
CA PRO A 189 2.66 14.95 -6.11
C PRO A 189 3.13 14.55 -7.51
N GLU A 190 4.43 14.46 -7.73
CA GLU A 190 4.97 14.06 -9.04
C GLU A 190 4.66 12.59 -9.34
N ILE A 191 4.75 11.71 -8.34
CA ILE A 191 4.36 10.31 -8.50
C ILE A 191 2.88 10.20 -8.87
N ALA A 192 2.02 10.94 -8.19
CA ALA A 192 0.59 10.94 -8.49
C ALA A 192 0.30 11.43 -9.93
N ARG A 193 1.01 12.48 -10.40
CA ARG A 193 0.90 12.94 -11.80
C ARG A 193 1.39 11.90 -12.80
N GLN A 194 2.52 11.24 -12.54
CA GLN A 194 3.05 10.18 -13.40
C GLN A 194 2.06 8.99 -13.50
N ILE A 195 1.39 8.63 -12.40
CA ILE A 195 0.34 7.60 -12.45
C ILE A 195 -0.80 8.05 -13.36
N ALA A 196 -1.30 9.29 -13.22
CA ALA A 196 -2.35 9.82 -14.08
C ALA A 196 -1.95 9.85 -15.56
N GLU A 197 -0.72 10.29 -15.86
CA GLU A 197 -0.16 10.31 -17.20
C GLU A 197 -0.09 8.91 -17.81
N GLN A 198 0.40 7.91 -17.07
CA GLN A 198 0.45 6.52 -17.53
C GLN A 198 -0.93 5.93 -17.81
N LEU A 199 -1.96 6.39 -17.09
CA LEU A 199 -3.36 6.01 -17.35
C LEU A 199 -4.00 6.82 -18.47
N GLY A 200 -3.32 7.84 -19.01
CA GLY A 200 -3.86 8.74 -20.02
C GLY A 200 -5.02 9.60 -19.53
N VAL A 201 -5.09 9.86 -18.21
CA VAL A 201 -6.20 10.60 -17.58
C VAL A 201 -5.70 11.93 -17.03
N PRO A 202 -6.34 13.08 -17.35
CA PRO A 202 -6.00 14.35 -16.74
C PRO A 202 -6.14 14.31 -15.21
N ALA A 203 -5.20 14.91 -14.48
CA ALA A 203 -5.19 14.92 -13.00
C ALA A 203 -6.54 15.36 -12.40
N ALA A 204 -7.17 16.39 -12.95
CA ALA A 204 -8.48 16.88 -12.51
C ALA A 204 -9.64 15.86 -12.71
N ARG A 205 -9.40 14.73 -13.37
CA ARG A 205 -10.32 13.60 -13.55
C ARG A 205 -9.87 12.35 -12.83
N CYS A 206 -8.79 12.44 -12.06
CA CYS A 206 -8.34 11.41 -11.14
C CYS A 206 -8.88 11.71 -9.74
N LEU A 207 -9.31 10.67 -9.04
CA LEU A 207 -9.63 10.69 -7.62
C LEU A 207 -8.58 9.87 -6.88
N TYR A 208 -7.94 10.46 -5.90
CA TYR A 208 -7.07 9.74 -4.96
C TYR A 208 -7.82 9.51 -3.65
N VAL A 209 -7.77 8.29 -3.13
CA VAL A 209 -8.38 7.90 -1.85
C VAL A 209 -7.30 7.36 -0.94
N GLY A 210 -7.22 7.84 0.30
CA GLY A 210 -6.29 7.34 1.30
C GLY A 210 -6.66 7.80 2.72
N ASP A 211 -6.06 7.14 3.72
CA ASP A 211 -6.34 7.38 5.15
C ASP A 211 -5.57 8.56 5.74
N SER A 212 -4.51 9.05 5.07
CA SER A 212 -3.64 10.09 5.60
C SER A 212 -3.90 11.47 4.99
N LEU A 213 -4.34 12.44 5.83
CA LEU A 213 -4.50 13.83 5.40
C LEU A 213 -3.17 14.45 4.96
N SER A 214 -2.08 14.20 5.69
CA SER A 214 -0.76 14.79 5.43
C SER A 214 -0.01 14.13 4.27
N LYS A 215 -0.30 12.88 3.96
CA LYS A 215 0.34 12.12 2.88
C LYS A 215 -0.55 12.08 1.64
N ASP A 216 -1.70 11.41 1.73
CA ASP A 216 -2.55 11.09 0.58
C ASP A 216 -3.32 12.31 0.07
N VAL A 217 -4.06 12.97 0.96
CA VAL A 217 -4.86 14.15 0.61
C VAL A 217 -3.95 15.29 0.16
N ALA A 218 -2.89 15.58 0.92
CA ALA A 218 -1.93 16.63 0.56
C ALA A 218 -1.25 16.35 -0.79
N MET A 219 -0.86 15.10 -1.05
CA MET A 219 -0.26 14.70 -2.33
C MET A 219 -1.24 14.88 -3.49
N ALA A 220 -2.47 14.38 -3.35
CA ALA A 220 -3.51 14.48 -4.36
C ALA A 220 -3.85 15.92 -4.71
N LYS A 221 -4.08 16.77 -3.71
CA LYS A 221 -4.40 18.21 -3.90
C LYS A 221 -3.23 18.94 -4.58
N ARG A 222 -1.99 18.69 -4.18
CA ARG A 222 -0.81 19.24 -4.83
C ARG A 222 -0.58 18.74 -6.26
N ALA A 223 -1.09 17.55 -6.57
CA ALA A 223 -1.08 17.00 -7.91
C ALA A 223 -2.20 17.57 -8.81
N GLY A 224 -3.16 18.30 -8.25
CA GLY A 224 -4.35 18.81 -8.96
C GLY A 224 -5.44 17.76 -9.16
N MET A 225 -5.48 16.75 -8.28
CA MET A 225 -6.49 15.69 -8.29
C MET A 225 -7.63 15.99 -7.30
N LEU A 226 -8.74 15.28 -7.47
CA LEU A 226 -9.73 15.11 -6.42
C LEU A 226 -9.15 14.24 -5.32
N ALA A 227 -9.50 14.54 -4.06
CA ALA A 227 -9.02 13.82 -2.89
C ALA A 227 -10.18 13.42 -1.98
N ALA A 228 -10.28 12.13 -1.64
CA ALA A 228 -11.19 11.63 -0.62
C ALA A 228 -10.40 11.05 0.54
N TRP A 229 -10.76 11.46 1.75
CA TRP A 229 -10.14 10.99 2.98
C TRP A 229 -10.91 9.78 3.52
N ALA A 230 -10.24 8.63 3.56
CA ALA A 230 -10.75 7.40 4.14
C ALA A 230 -10.65 7.45 5.68
N ARG A 231 -11.49 8.28 6.33
CA ARG A 231 -11.49 8.48 7.79
C ARG A 231 -11.70 7.17 8.55
N TYR A 232 -12.52 6.26 8.03
CA TYR A 232 -12.72 4.94 8.63
C TYR A 232 -11.42 4.17 8.85
N GLY A 233 -10.41 4.39 8.00
CA GLY A 233 -9.09 3.76 8.08
C GLY A 233 -8.18 4.31 9.17
N THR A 234 -8.55 5.40 9.83
CA THR A 234 -7.78 5.99 10.94
C THR A 234 -8.18 5.46 12.32
N HIS A 235 -9.23 4.65 12.39
CA HIS A 235 -9.71 4.10 13.65
C HIS A 235 -8.99 2.77 13.95
N HIS A 236 -8.04 2.80 14.86
CA HIS A 236 -7.30 1.63 15.28
C HIS A 236 -7.61 1.25 16.74
N ASP A 237 -7.59 -0.04 17.02
CA ASP A 237 -7.55 -0.52 18.40
C ASP A 237 -6.32 0.05 19.12
N SER A 238 -6.52 0.63 20.30
CA SER A 238 -5.48 1.34 21.02
C SER A 238 -4.34 0.44 21.51
N ASP A 239 -4.60 -0.85 21.78
CA ASP A 239 -3.56 -1.82 22.17
C ASP A 239 -2.75 -2.25 20.93
N LEU A 240 -3.42 -2.47 19.81
CA LEU A 240 -2.73 -2.78 18.57
C LEU A 240 -1.88 -1.60 18.08
N TRP A 241 -2.39 -0.36 18.19
CA TRP A 241 -1.63 0.83 17.85
C TRP A 241 -0.37 0.97 18.71
N ARG A 242 -0.49 0.86 20.03
CA ARG A 242 0.69 0.85 20.93
C ARG A 242 1.68 -0.26 20.57
N GLY A 243 1.17 -1.45 20.24
CA GLY A 243 1.99 -2.57 19.80
C GLY A 243 2.73 -2.28 18.50
N LEU A 244 2.09 -1.60 17.54
CA LEU A 244 2.72 -1.18 16.29
C LEU A 244 3.83 -0.16 16.54
N VAL A 245 3.57 0.89 17.32
CA VAL A 245 4.58 1.91 17.66
C VAL A 245 5.81 1.27 18.31
N ALA A 246 5.60 0.33 19.24
CA ALA A 246 6.69 -0.39 19.92
C ALA A 246 7.52 -1.29 19.00
N LEU A 247 6.98 -1.74 17.88
CA LEU A 247 7.65 -2.59 16.89
C LEU A 247 8.21 -1.80 15.70
N SER A 248 7.71 -0.60 15.46
CA SER A 248 7.99 0.16 14.26
C SER A 248 9.37 0.80 14.24
N HIS A 249 9.76 1.25 13.06
CA HIS A 249 10.94 2.10 12.85
C HIS A 249 10.69 3.57 13.22
N TRP A 250 9.47 3.92 13.60
CA TRP A 250 9.10 5.29 13.93
C TRP A 250 9.73 5.73 15.25
N ASP A 251 9.95 7.03 15.38
CA ASP A 251 10.29 7.64 16.66
C ASP A 251 9.01 7.77 17.50
N PRO A 252 8.90 7.13 18.67
CA PRO A 252 7.72 7.24 19.53
C PRO A 252 7.38 8.68 19.92
N ALA A 253 8.39 9.52 20.13
CA ALA A 253 8.18 10.92 20.47
C ALA A 253 7.56 11.70 19.30
N ALA A 254 8.00 11.41 18.06
CA ALA A 254 7.42 12.00 16.86
C ALA A 254 5.98 11.53 16.63
N VAL A 255 5.68 10.25 16.92
CA VAL A 255 4.30 9.72 16.84
C VAL A 255 3.40 10.42 17.85
N THR A 256 3.81 10.51 19.11
CA THR A 256 3.04 11.22 20.16
C THR A 256 2.83 12.69 19.82
N ALA A 257 3.84 13.37 19.29
CA ALA A 257 3.71 14.76 18.85
C ALA A 257 2.73 14.90 17.68
N ALA A 258 2.76 13.98 16.71
CA ALA A 258 1.82 13.97 15.59
C ALA A 258 0.38 13.71 16.05
N GLU A 259 0.17 12.83 17.03
CA GLU A 259 -1.14 12.57 17.65
C GLU A 259 -1.66 13.82 18.37
N ALA A 260 -0.81 14.54 19.10
CA ALA A 260 -1.18 15.76 19.82
C ALA A 260 -1.53 16.93 18.90
N THR A 261 -0.99 16.97 17.66
CA THR A 261 -1.28 18.00 16.65
C THR A 261 -2.37 17.58 15.66
N SER A 262 -3.00 16.43 15.87
CA SER A 262 -4.07 15.92 14.97
C SER A 262 -5.31 16.80 14.94
N ASP A 263 -5.50 17.65 15.95
CA ASP A 263 -6.60 18.63 16.04
C ASP A 263 -6.34 19.92 15.23
N ASP A 264 -5.10 20.14 14.74
CA ASP A 264 -4.81 21.26 13.86
C ASP A 264 -5.49 21.06 12.49
N PRO A 265 -6.06 22.12 11.89
CA PRO A 265 -6.68 22.01 10.59
C PRO A 265 -5.65 21.54 9.55
N PRO A 266 -5.99 20.57 8.71
CA PRO A 266 -5.07 20.04 7.71
C PRO A 266 -4.68 21.14 6.71
N GLN A 267 -3.44 21.15 6.27
CA GLN A 267 -2.96 22.09 5.24
C GLN A 267 -3.77 22.01 3.93
N TYR A 268 -4.33 20.85 3.65
CA TYR A 268 -5.18 20.60 2.50
C TYR A 268 -6.46 19.87 2.93
N GLU A 269 -7.60 20.44 2.61
CA GLU A 269 -8.89 19.81 2.87
C GLU A 269 -9.21 18.76 1.79
N PRO A 270 -9.73 17.58 2.18
CA PRO A 270 -10.28 16.62 1.23
C PRO A 270 -11.54 17.19 0.57
N ASP A 271 -11.82 16.79 -0.68
CA ASP A 271 -13.10 17.10 -1.33
C ASP A 271 -14.27 16.35 -0.68
N VAL A 272 -13.99 15.18 -0.11
CA VAL A 272 -14.95 14.33 0.61
C VAL A 272 -14.23 13.60 1.75
N THR A 273 -14.90 13.49 2.88
CA THR A 273 -14.55 12.58 3.98
C THR A 273 -15.46 11.37 3.91
N LEU A 274 -14.87 10.18 3.96
CA LEU A 274 -15.57 8.90 3.88
C LEU A 274 -15.57 8.20 5.24
N ASP A 275 -16.75 7.82 5.70
CA ASP A 275 -16.94 6.97 6.88
C ASP A 275 -17.06 5.49 6.52
N ALA A 276 -17.29 5.21 5.23
CA ALA A 276 -17.25 3.87 4.66
C ALA A 276 -16.84 3.94 3.17
N PHE A 277 -16.19 2.88 2.68
CA PHE A 277 -15.66 2.86 1.31
C PHE A 277 -16.77 2.99 0.23
N HIS A 278 -17.94 2.43 0.46
CA HIS A 278 -19.05 2.46 -0.51
C HIS A 278 -19.58 3.88 -0.79
N GLU A 279 -19.37 4.84 0.12
CA GLU A 279 -19.81 6.24 -0.02
C GLU A 279 -19.17 6.93 -1.24
N LEU A 280 -18.05 6.41 -1.75
CA LEU A 280 -17.45 6.89 -3.00
C LEU A 280 -18.47 7.01 -4.13
N ARG A 281 -19.40 6.06 -4.22
CA ARG A 281 -20.44 6.03 -5.26
C ARG A 281 -21.55 7.04 -5.04
N GLU A 282 -21.65 7.58 -3.84
CA GLU A 282 -22.62 8.63 -3.51
C GLU A 282 -22.09 10.02 -3.90
N HIS A 283 -20.78 10.20 -3.82
CA HIS A 283 -20.11 11.49 -4.05
C HIS A 283 -19.62 11.68 -5.48
N TYR A 284 -19.28 10.60 -6.18
CA TYR A 284 -18.65 10.65 -7.51
C TYR A 284 -19.41 9.84 -8.55
N THR A 285 -19.22 10.23 -9.82
CA THR A 285 -19.68 9.46 -10.98
C THR A 285 -18.46 8.89 -11.71
N PHE A 286 -18.33 7.57 -11.75
CA PHE A 286 -17.22 6.88 -12.39
C PHE A 286 -17.56 6.53 -13.84
N ARG A 287 -16.61 6.75 -14.78
CA ARG A 287 -16.77 6.47 -16.21
C ARG A 287 -15.44 6.15 -16.85
N ALA A 288 -15.47 5.43 -17.99
CA ALA A 288 -14.32 5.26 -18.87
C ALA A 288 -13.76 6.63 -19.29
N ALA A 289 -12.43 6.73 -19.42
CA ALA A 289 -11.81 7.86 -20.08
C ALA A 289 -12.22 7.86 -21.57
N SER A 290 -12.64 9.02 -22.07
CA SER A 290 -12.81 9.16 -23.52
C SER A 290 -11.45 8.98 -24.17
N GLN A 291 -11.30 8.02 -25.08
CA GLN A 291 -10.06 7.90 -25.84
C GLN A 291 -9.76 9.26 -26.51
N PRO A 292 -8.54 9.79 -26.43
CA PRO A 292 -8.19 10.95 -27.21
C PRO A 292 -8.48 10.61 -28.68
N ARG A 293 -9.30 11.43 -29.35
CA ARG A 293 -9.52 11.28 -30.79
C ARG A 293 -8.14 11.23 -31.45
N ARG A 294 -7.79 10.09 -32.04
CA ARG A 294 -6.62 10.03 -32.92
C ARG A 294 -6.75 11.20 -33.88
N PRO A 295 -5.72 12.07 -34.05
CA PRO A 295 -5.78 13.10 -35.04
C PRO A 295 -6.10 12.42 -36.41
N GLN A 296 -7.19 12.81 -37.03
CA GLN A 296 -7.47 12.38 -38.40
C GLN A 296 -6.28 12.83 -39.20
N VAL A 297 -5.51 11.90 -39.75
CA VAL A 297 -4.51 12.17 -40.76
C VAL A 297 -5.32 12.69 -41.92
N ILE A 298 -5.34 14.01 -42.08
CA ILE A 298 -5.87 14.64 -43.30
C ILE A 298 -4.93 14.17 -44.43
N SER A 299 -5.39 13.18 -45.17
CA SER A 299 -4.73 12.76 -46.41
C SER A 299 -4.72 13.98 -47.32
N ALA A 300 -3.58 14.65 -47.39
CA ALA A 300 -3.38 15.69 -48.39
C ALA A 300 -3.44 15.01 -49.76
N CYS A 301 -4.54 15.18 -50.45
CA CYS A 301 -4.61 14.93 -51.90
C CYS A 301 -3.55 15.79 -52.58
N LEU A 302 -2.48 15.19 -53.02
CA LEU A 302 -1.55 15.82 -53.95
C LEU A 302 -2.31 16.07 -55.26
N PRO A 303 -2.30 17.28 -55.80
CA PRO A 303 -2.85 17.53 -57.12
C PRO A 303 -1.99 16.79 -58.15
N SER A 304 -2.66 16.01 -59.00
CA SER A 304 -2.07 15.43 -60.21
C SER A 304 -1.56 16.55 -61.10
N GLY A 305 -0.23 16.64 -61.22
CA GLY A 305 0.39 17.50 -62.22
C GLY A 305 0.05 17.07 -63.65
N PRO A 306 0.03 17.98 -64.60
CA PRO A 306 -0.30 17.67 -66.00
C PRO A 306 0.80 16.83 -66.65
N ALA A 307 0.36 15.85 -67.45
CA ALA A 307 1.21 15.10 -68.32
C ALA A 307 1.60 16.00 -69.51
N ASP A 308 2.88 16.09 -69.83
CA ASP A 308 3.47 16.36 -71.15
C ASP A 308 4.59 15.34 -71.39
#